data_64e9a5dced90c7eba1c6e1a3b0bb40fa
#
_entry.id   64e9a5dced90c7eba1c6e1a3b0bb40fa
#
_cell.length_a   1.000
_cell.length_b   1.000
_cell.length_c   1.000
_cell.angle_alpha   90.00
_cell.angle_beta   90.00
_cell.angle_gamma   90.00
#
_symmetry.space_group_name_H-M   'P 1'
#
loop_
_entity.id
_entity.type
_entity.pdbx_description
1 polymer ?
#
loop_
_entity_poly.entity_id
_entity_poly.type
_entity_poly.pdbx_seq_one_letter_code
_entity_poly.pdbx_strand_id
1 'polypeptide(L)'
;MLFAYVILRRIIIMISAVDFRNGITIEIDSNIFQIIEFQHVKPGKGAAFVRTKLKNIKSGGIVEKTFRPTEKFPQAIIDRSDKQYLYTDGELFYFMDNETFEQIALESSTIGDALKFVKENENVKVCSHNGNVFAVEPPLFVELKITETEPGVKGDTATGATKPAVVETGATVYVPLFVNQDDVIKIDTRTGEYLSRV
;
A
#
# COMPACT_ATOMS: atom_id res chain seq x y z
N MET A 1 1.80 -44.87 0.67
CA MET A 1 1.58 -43.66 -0.13
C MET A 1 2.56 -42.60 0.37
N LEU A 2 3.68 -42.45 -0.29
CA LEU A 2 4.76 -41.55 0.09
C LEU A 2 4.41 -40.16 -0.47
N PHE A 3 4.05 -39.22 0.39
CA PHE A 3 3.96 -37.82 0.02
C PHE A 3 5.38 -37.29 -0.22
N ALA A 4 5.75 -37.13 -1.48
CA ALA A 4 6.97 -36.46 -1.87
C ALA A 4 6.85 -34.97 -1.49
N TYR A 5 7.50 -34.59 -0.42
CA TYR A 5 7.74 -33.20 -0.05
C TYR A 5 8.71 -32.60 -1.10
N VAL A 6 8.16 -31.97 -2.11
CA VAL A 6 8.95 -31.13 -3.04
C VAL A 6 9.31 -29.88 -2.29
N ILE A 7 10.45 -29.90 -1.60
CA ILE A 7 11.08 -28.68 -1.09
C ILE A 7 11.55 -27.90 -2.32
N LEU A 8 10.74 -26.99 -2.80
CA LEU A 8 11.15 -26.00 -3.79
C LEU A 8 12.27 -25.17 -3.12
N ARG A 9 13.52 -25.46 -3.42
CA ARG A 9 14.67 -24.62 -3.03
C ARG A 9 14.46 -23.26 -3.71
N ARG A 10 13.89 -22.31 -2.98
CA ARG A 10 13.81 -20.92 -3.43
C ARG A 10 15.21 -20.40 -3.66
N ILE A 11 15.49 -19.98 -4.87
CA ILE A 11 16.75 -19.32 -5.21
C ILE A 11 16.71 -17.93 -4.55
N ILE A 12 17.48 -17.76 -3.49
CA ILE A 12 17.65 -16.44 -2.86
C ILE A 12 18.60 -15.65 -3.75
N ILE A 13 18.06 -14.67 -4.44
CA ILE A 13 18.86 -13.75 -5.25
C ILE A 13 19.53 -12.76 -4.30
N MET A 14 20.85 -12.72 -4.26
CA MET A 14 21.60 -11.75 -3.48
C MET A 14 22.01 -10.58 -4.36
N ILE A 15 21.75 -9.36 -3.88
CA ILE A 15 22.16 -8.12 -4.55
C ILE A 15 23.23 -7.41 -3.72
N SER A 16 24.29 -6.94 -4.36
CA SER A 16 25.32 -6.12 -3.71
C SER A 16 24.90 -4.66 -3.65
N ALA A 17 25.33 -3.93 -2.62
CA ALA A 17 25.00 -2.52 -2.49
C ALA A 17 25.49 -1.68 -3.68
N VAL A 18 26.56 -2.10 -4.37
CA VAL A 18 27.02 -1.45 -5.61
C VAL A 18 26.02 -1.56 -6.75
N ASP A 19 25.16 -2.58 -6.74
CA ASP A 19 24.17 -2.86 -7.80
C ASP A 19 22.78 -2.29 -7.48
N PHE A 20 22.63 -1.54 -6.40
CA PHE A 20 21.36 -0.95 -6.02
C PHE A 20 20.76 -0.09 -7.13
N ARG A 21 19.45 -0.17 -7.27
CA ARG A 21 18.63 0.65 -8.18
C ARG A 21 17.36 1.06 -7.45
N ASN A 22 16.82 2.20 -7.81
CA ASN A 22 15.52 2.65 -7.28
C ASN A 22 14.43 1.64 -7.64
N GLY A 23 13.55 1.35 -6.70
CA GLY A 23 12.46 0.40 -6.85
C GLY A 23 12.80 -1.05 -6.46
N ILE A 24 14.09 -1.42 -6.37
CA ILE A 24 14.49 -2.75 -5.89
C ILE A 24 14.11 -2.88 -4.42
N THR A 25 13.63 -4.06 -4.05
CA THR A 25 13.31 -4.44 -2.66
C THR A 25 14.34 -5.41 -2.13
N ILE A 26 14.79 -5.16 -0.91
CA ILE A 26 15.77 -5.97 -0.18
C ILE A 26 15.27 -6.32 1.21
N GLU A 27 15.75 -7.42 1.75
CA GLU A 27 15.47 -7.81 3.13
C GLU A 27 16.63 -7.40 4.03
N ILE A 28 16.30 -6.72 5.14
CA ILE A 28 17.24 -6.35 6.21
C ILE A 28 16.56 -6.61 7.55
N ASP A 29 17.18 -7.44 8.38
CA ASP A 29 16.66 -7.77 9.73
C ASP A 29 15.17 -8.21 9.70
N SER A 30 14.82 -9.11 8.77
CA SER A 30 13.45 -9.62 8.55
C SER A 30 12.43 -8.56 8.16
N ASN A 31 12.87 -7.37 7.77
CA ASN A 31 12.02 -6.32 7.22
C ASN A 31 12.30 -6.14 5.73
N ILE A 32 11.25 -5.85 4.97
CA ILE A 32 11.36 -5.58 3.54
C ILE A 32 11.44 -4.07 3.33
N PHE A 33 12.50 -3.64 2.65
CA PHE A 33 12.75 -2.26 2.30
C PHE A 33 12.82 -2.07 0.79
N GLN A 34 12.16 -1.04 0.28
CA GLN A 34 12.32 -0.57 -1.09
C GLN A 34 13.39 0.53 -1.13
N ILE A 35 14.32 0.42 -2.06
CA ILE A 35 15.31 1.46 -2.33
C ILE A 35 14.61 2.59 -3.08
N ILE A 36 14.50 3.77 -2.45
CA ILE A 36 13.90 4.96 -3.07
C ILE A 36 14.94 5.93 -3.62
N GLU A 37 16.15 5.94 -3.02
CA GLU A 37 17.28 6.76 -3.46
C GLU A 37 18.58 6.08 -3.07
N PHE A 38 19.60 6.16 -3.90
CA PHE A 38 20.95 5.70 -3.56
C PHE A 38 22.01 6.60 -4.17
N GLN A 39 23.14 6.70 -3.50
CA GLN A 39 24.29 7.48 -3.94
C GLN A 39 25.59 6.74 -3.65
N HIS A 40 26.40 6.53 -4.68
CA HIS A 40 27.77 6.03 -4.52
C HIS A 40 28.70 7.17 -4.14
N VAL A 41 29.34 7.05 -2.98
CA VAL A 41 30.25 8.05 -2.46
C VAL A 41 31.65 7.46 -2.42
N LYS A 42 32.58 8.14 -3.09
CA LYS A 42 34.03 7.85 -3.06
C LYS A 42 34.73 9.05 -2.42
N PRO A 43 34.93 9.03 -1.09
CA PRO A 43 35.63 10.13 -0.42
C PRO A 43 37.08 10.16 -0.87
N GLY A 44 37.69 11.35 -0.91
CA GLY A 44 39.13 11.52 -1.25
C GLY A 44 40.05 10.81 -0.27
N LYS A 45 39.61 10.63 0.99
CA LYS A 45 40.26 9.83 2.03
C LYS A 45 39.20 8.95 2.68
N GLY A 46 39.45 7.63 2.75
CA GLY A 46 38.53 6.64 3.36
C GLY A 46 37.96 5.65 2.36
N ALA A 47 37.21 4.68 2.86
CA ALA A 47 36.56 3.64 2.06
C ALA A 47 35.32 4.18 1.34
N ALA A 48 35.10 3.70 0.12
CA ALA A 48 33.86 3.98 -0.61
C ALA A 48 32.64 3.40 0.12
N PHE A 49 31.49 4.07 0.00
CA PHE A 49 30.22 3.61 0.58
C PHE A 49 29.04 3.97 -0.32
N VAL A 50 27.91 3.33 -0.08
CA VAL A 50 26.63 3.61 -0.72
C VAL A 50 25.67 4.14 0.32
N ARG A 51 25.29 5.41 0.18
CA ARG A 51 24.23 6.02 1.00
C ARG A 51 22.90 5.71 0.36
N THR A 52 21.93 5.24 1.13
CA THR A 52 20.68 4.73 0.61
C THR A 52 19.51 5.18 1.47
N LYS A 53 18.47 5.73 0.83
CA LYS A 53 17.17 5.94 1.47
C LYS A 53 16.29 4.71 1.18
N LEU A 54 15.76 4.15 2.24
CA LEU A 54 15.00 2.93 2.26
C LEU A 54 13.61 3.20 2.81
N LYS A 55 12.57 2.79 2.08
CA LYS A 55 11.19 2.82 2.56
C LYS A 55 10.83 1.42 3.06
N ASN A 56 10.47 1.29 4.33
CA ASN A 56 9.91 0.05 4.86
C ASN A 56 8.55 -0.17 4.21
N ILE A 57 8.36 -1.32 3.57
CA ILE A 57 7.13 -1.60 2.81
C ILE A 57 5.93 -1.76 3.74
N LYS A 58 6.13 -2.35 4.92
CA LYS A 58 5.04 -2.60 5.88
C LYS A 58 4.62 -1.33 6.63
N SER A 59 5.57 -0.56 7.16
CA SER A 59 5.28 0.63 7.97
C SER A 59 5.19 1.92 7.17
N GLY A 60 5.68 1.93 5.92
CA GLY A 60 5.82 3.14 5.10
C GLY A 60 6.95 4.08 5.55
N GLY A 61 7.57 3.82 6.69
CA GLY A 61 8.64 4.65 7.26
C GLY A 61 9.88 4.69 6.36
N ILE A 62 10.50 5.88 6.28
CA ILE A 62 11.73 6.10 5.50
C ILE A 62 12.90 6.18 6.46
N VAL A 63 13.96 5.43 6.16
CA VAL A 63 15.23 5.45 6.90
C VAL A 63 16.40 5.63 5.94
N GLU A 64 17.44 6.31 6.40
CA GLU A 64 18.71 6.42 5.66
C GLU A 64 19.72 5.45 6.27
N LYS A 65 20.33 4.62 5.43
CA LYS A 65 21.39 3.69 5.81
C LYS A 65 22.57 3.80 4.85
N THR A 66 23.75 3.50 5.35
CA THR A 66 25.00 3.49 4.59
C THR A 66 25.57 2.09 4.59
N PHE A 67 25.93 1.60 3.40
CA PHE A 67 26.44 0.25 3.19
C PHE A 67 27.82 0.27 2.55
N ARG A 68 28.59 -0.78 2.79
CA ARG A 68 29.82 -1.02 2.00
C ARG A 68 29.39 -1.51 0.60
N PRO A 69 30.09 -1.12 -0.49
CA PRO A 69 29.73 -1.51 -1.85
C PRO A 69 29.62 -3.03 -2.07
N THR A 70 30.41 -3.81 -1.34
CA THR A 70 30.46 -5.28 -1.42
C THR A 70 29.47 -5.99 -0.51
N GLU A 71 28.74 -5.25 0.33
CA GLU A 71 27.75 -5.80 1.24
C GLU A 71 26.57 -6.35 0.43
N LYS A 72 26.09 -7.54 0.78
CA LYS A 72 25.06 -8.25 0.02
C LYS A 72 23.80 -8.44 0.84
N PHE A 73 22.66 -8.28 0.18
CA PHE A 73 21.34 -8.41 0.77
C PHE A 73 20.48 -9.37 -0.04
N PRO A 74 19.61 -10.18 0.60
CA PRO A 74 18.59 -10.91 -0.12
C PRO A 74 17.66 -9.93 -0.85
N GLN A 75 17.44 -10.15 -2.14
CA GLN A 75 16.41 -9.43 -2.87
C GLN A 75 15.03 -9.99 -2.47
N ALA A 76 14.15 -9.12 -1.99
CA ALA A 76 12.79 -9.50 -1.68
C ALA A 76 11.92 -9.36 -2.93
N ILE A 77 11.41 -10.47 -3.43
CA ILE A 77 10.41 -10.46 -4.51
C ILE A 77 9.04 -10.29 -3.85
N ILE A 78 8.33 -9.25 -4.26
CA ILE A 78 6.97 -8.99 -3.78
C ILE A 78 6.00 -9.52 -4.83
N ASP A 79 5.24 -10.52 -4.43
CA ASP A 79 4.13 -11.05 -5.22
C ASP A 79 2.90 -10.17 -4.98
N ARG A 80 2.24 -9.75 -6.05
CA ARG A 80 0.98 -9.00 -6.03
C ARG A 80 -0.08 -9.80 -6.73
N SER A 81 -1.11 -10.19 -6.00
CA SER A 81 -2.26 -10.92 -6.54
C SER A 81 -3.52 -10.08 -6.45
N ASP A 82 -4.31 -10.07 -7.53
CA ASP A 82 -5.61 -9.43 -7.55
C ASP A 82 -6.62 -10.30 -6.80
N LYS A 83 -7.22 -9.75 -5.75
CA LYS A 83 -8.23 -10.43 -4.93
C LYS A 83 -9.44 -9.54 -4.75
N GLN A 84 -10.60 -10.15 -4.68
CA GLN A 84 -11.84 -9.45 -4.35
C GLN A 84 -11.96 -9.36 -2.82
N TYR A 85 -12.18 -8.15 -2.31
CA TYR A 85 -12.57 -7.95 -0.92
C TYR A 85 -14.02 -8.37 -0.75
N LEU A 86 -14.31 -9.36 0.09
CA LEU A 86 -15.66 -9.90 0.28
C LEU A 86 -16.41 -9.12 1.37
N TYR A 87 -15.94 -9.21 2.60
CA TYR A 87 -16.57 -8.61 3.78
C TYR A 87 -15.61 -8.61 4.97
N THR A 88 -16.05 -7.99 6.07
CA THR A 88 -15.41 -8.10 7.39
C THR A 88 -16.41 -8.58 8.44
N ASP A 89 -15.92 -9.35 9.43
CA ASP A 89 -16.67 -9.71 10.62
C ASP A 89 -16.36 -8.79 11.82
N GLY A 90 -15.52 -7.78 11.60
CA GLY A 90 -15.05 -6.82 12.59
C GLY A 90 -13.65 -7.13 13.15
N GLU A 91 -13.17 -8.37 13.07
CA GLU A 91 -11.83 -8.78 13.47
C GLU A 91 -10.97 -9.11 12.25
N LEU A 92 -11.54 -9.84 11.31
CA LEU A 92 -10.88 -10.31 10.10
C LEU A 92 -11.55 -9.73 8.85
N PHE A 93 -10.74 -9.58 7.83
CA PHE A 93 -11.15 -9.16 6.49
C PHE A 93 -10.94 -10.31 5.53
N TYR A 94 -11.98 -10.65 4.79
CA TYR A 94 -12.03 -11.81 3.91
C TYR A 94 -11.84 -11.40 2.47
N PHE A 95 -10.95 -12.11 1.78
CA PHE A 95 -10.64 -11.86 0.37
C PHE A 95 -10.71 -13.17 -0.39
N MET A 96 -11.11 -13.09 -1.65
CA MET A 96 -11.16 -14.22 -2.55
C MET A 96 -10.24 -13.98 -3.75
N ASP A 97 -9.46 -14.97 -4.08
CA ASP A 97 -8.63 -14.95 -5.30
C ASP A 97 -9.54 -15.02 -6.53
N ASN A 98 -9.32 -14.14 -7.50
CA ASN A 98 -10.18 -14.05 -8.68
C ASN A 98 -9.98 -15.20 -9.68
N GLU A 99 -8.88 -15.95 -9.56
CA GLU A 99 -8.55 -17.06 -10.47
C GLU A 99 -8.82 -18.41 -9.82
N THR A 100 -8.37 -18.60 -8.57
CA THR A 100 -8.47 -19.89 -7.87
C THR A 100 -9.71 -20.01 -7.00
N PHE A 101 -10.40 -18.89 -6.71
CA PHE A 101 -11.54 -18.79 -5.78
C PHE A 101 -11.21 -19.20 -4.34
N GLU A 102 -9.92 -19.32 -4.02
CA GLU A 102 -9.48 -19.56 -2.65
C GLU A 102 -9.69 -18.31 -1.80
N GLN A 103 -10.18 -18.52 -0.58
CA GLN A 103 -10.41 -17.44 0.36
C GLN A 103 -9.26 -17.35 1.37
N ILE A 104 -8.88 -16.13 1.70
CA ILE A 104 -7.95 -15.82 2.77
C ILE A 104 -8.58 -14.82 3.74
N ALA A 105 -8.22 -14.94 5.01
CA ALA A 105 -8.60 -13.98 6.05
C ALA A 105 -7.35 -13.25 6.53
N LEU A 106 -7.43 -11.93 6.65
CA LEU A 106 -6.33 -11.06 7.09
C LEU A 106 -6.76 -10.24 8.29
N GLU A 107 -5.86 -10.06 9.24
CA GLU A 107 -6.09 -9.21 10.41
C GLU A 107 -6.07 -7.72 10.05
N SER A 108 -6.80 -6.92 10.81
CA SER A 108 -6.82 -5.46 10.71
C SER A 108 -5.40 -4.84 10.77
N SER A 109 -4.50 -5.44 11.54
CA SER A 109 -3.09 -5.01 11.64
C SER A 109 -2.31 -5.09 10.32
N THR A 110 -2.70 -6.00 9.43
CA THR A 110 -2.11 -6.17 8.10
C THR A 110 -2.70 -5.19 7.08
N ILE A 111 -3.96 -4.83 7.25
CA ILE A 111 -4.72 -4.00 6.32
C ILE A 111 -4.54 -2.51 6.61
N GLY A 112 -4.50 -2.12 7.91
CA GLY A 112 -4.48 -0.73 8.31
C GLY A 112 -5.65 0.05 7.69
N ASP A 113 -5.36 1.21 7.11
CA ASP A 113 -6.36 2.08 6.47
C ASP A 113 -6.64 1.74 4.99
N ALA A 114 -6.06 0.66 4.46
CA ALA A 114 -6.12 0.35 3.03
C ALA A 114 -7.56 0.18 2.51
N LEU A 115 -8.47 -0.36 3.33
CA LEU A 115 -9.86 -0.58 2.94
C LEU A 115 -10.81 0.55 3.33
N LYS A 116 -10.31 1.65 3.88
CA LYS A 116 -11.14 2.78 4.33
C LYS A 116 -12.12 3.28 3.25
N PHE A 117 -11.69 3.25 1.99
CA PHE A 117 -12.47 3.71 0.84
C PHE A 117 -12.84 2.59 -0.13
N VAL A 118 -12.68 1.32 0.26
CA VAL A 118 -12.96 0.16 -0.61
C VAL A 118 -14.28 -0.46 -0.19
N LYS A 119 -15.18 -0.65 -1.14
CA LYS A 119 -16.47 -1.35 -0.91
C LYS A 119 -16.26 -2.86 -0.93
N GLU A 120 -17.20 -3.58 -0.32
CA GLU A 120 -17.33 -5.01 -0.51
C GLU A 120 -17.49 -5.36 -2.00
N ASN A 121 -16.94 -6.47 -2.39
CA ASN A 121 -16.87 -6.98 -3.77
C ASN A 121 -15.97 -6.18 -4.72
N GLU A 122 -15.22 -5.20 -4.25
CA GLU A 122 -14.20 -4.52 -5.06
C GLU A 122 -12.86 -5.28 -5.08
N ASN A 123 -12.11 -5.08 -6.17
CA ASN A 123 -10.81 -5.71 -6.33
C ASN A 123 -9.71 -4.87 -5.68
N VAL A 124 -8.81 -5.55 -4.98
CA VAL A 124 -7.62 -5.00 -4.35
C VAL A 124 -6.39 -5.84 -4.73
N LYS A 125 -5.19 -5.31 -4.51
CA LYS A 125 -3.95 -6.08 -4.66
C LYS A 125 -3.45 -6.51 -3.29
N VAL A 126 -3.35 -7.81 -3.09
CA VAL A 126 -2.74 -8.39 -1.90
C VAL A 126 -1.26 -8.60 -2.16
N CYS A 127 -0.43 -7.98 -1.31
CA CYS A 127 1.03 -8.04 -1.40
C CYS A 127 1.58 -9.08 -0.44
N SER A 128 2.34 -10.02 -0.98
CA SER A 128 3.00 -11.06 -0.18
C SER A 128 4.48 -11.19 -0.53
N HIS A 129 5.24 -11.69 0.43
CA HIS A 129 6.61 -12.11 0.24
C HIS A 129 6.80 -13.49 0.86
N ASN A 130 7.30 -14.42 0.07
CA ASN A 130 7.47 -15.81 0.52
C ASN A 130 6.18 -16.45 1.04
N GLY A 131 5.02 -16.11 0.48
CA GLY A 131 3.72 -16.60 0.89
C GLY A 131 3.13 -15.91 2.12
N ASN A 132 3.88 -15.01 2.78
CA ASN A 132 3.38 -14.23 3.91
C ASN A 132 2.81 -12.91 3.40
N VAL A 133 1.53 -12.67 3.61
CA VAL A 133 0.86 -11.41 3.29
C VAL A 133 1.30 -10.35 4.30
N PHE A 134 1.62 -9.16 3.82
CA PHE A 134 2.07 -8.05 4.67
C PHE A 134 1.38 -6.72 4.37
N ALA A 135 0.67 -6.59 3.25
CA ALA A 135 -0.07 -5.39 2.90
C ALA A 135 -1.20 -5.67 1.90
N VAL A 136 -2.17 -4.77 1.88
CA VAL A 136 -3.22 -4.68 0.87
C VAL A 136 -3.13 -3.31 0.21
N GLU A 137 -3.09 -3.27 -1.11
CA GLU A 137 -3.06 -2.05 -1.92
C GLU A 137 -4.46 -1.85 -2.54
N PRO A 138 -5.22 -0.80 -2.17
CA PRO A 138 -6.49 -0.48 -2.78
C PRO A 138 -6.30 0.05 -4.22
N PRO A 139 -7.37 0.14 -5.03
CA PRO A 139 -7.35 0.90 -6.27
C PRO A 139 -6.91 2.35 -6.00
N LEU A 140 -6.16 2.97 -6.92
CA LEU A 140 -5.68 4.35 -6.75
C LEU A 140 -6.83 5.35 -6.63
N PHE A 141 -7.93 5.08 -7.31
CA PHE A 141 -9.13 5.91 -7.32
C PHE A 141 -10.35 5.03 -7.14
N VAL A 142 -11.30 5.55 -6.37
CA VAL A 142 -12.60 4.90 -6.15
C VAL A 142 -13.72 5.89 -6.37
N GLU A 143 -14.89 5.38 -6.72
CA GLU A 143 -16.11 6.16 -6.86
C GLU A 143 -17.09 5.75 -5.76
N LEU A 144 -17.38 6.70 -4.86
CA LEU A 144 -18.21 6.45 -3.68
C LEU A 144 -19.36 7.44 -3.63
N LYS A 145 -20.53 6.92 -3.22
CA LYS A 145 -21.72 7.72 -2.99
C LYS A 145 -21.64 8.42 -1.62
N ILE A 146 -22.03 9.68 -1.58
CA ILE A 146 -22.18 10.41 -0.32
C ILE A 146 -23.49 10.00 0.36
N THR A 147 -23.36 9.52 1.59
CA THR A 147 -24.51 9.12 2.41
C THR A 147 -24.98 10.23 3.34
N GLU A 148 -24.04 11.09 3.78
CA GLU A 148 -24.36 12.19 4.71
C GLU A 148 -23.42 13.38 4.45
N THR A 149 -23.98 14.58 4.38
CA THR A 149 -23.23 15.85 4.37
C THR A 149 -24.13 17.00 4.80
N GLU A 150 -23.53 18.02 5.42
CA GLU A 150 -24.25 19.23 5.76
C GLU A 150 -24.60 20.06 4.51
N PRO A 151 -25.70 20.82 4.52
CA PRO A 151 -26.01 21.80 3.48
C PRO A 151 -24.88 22.84 3.38
N GLY A 152 -24.45 23.18 2.16
CA GLY A 152 -23.47 24.25 1.96
C GLY A 152 -24.09 25.60 2.38
N VAL A 153 -23.52 26.25 3.41
CA VAL A 153 -24.01 27.56 3.86
C VAL A 153 -23.60 28.63 2.84
N LYS A 154 -24.60 29.31 2.25
CA LYS A 154 -24.36 30.49 1.40
C LYS A 154 -23.88 31.64 2.28
N GLY A 155 -22.62 31.93 2.25
CA GLY A 155 -22.01 33.04 3.03
C GLY A 155 -20.49 32.88 3.21
N ASP A 156 -19.99 31.70 3.10
CA ASP A 156 -18.56 31.44 3.16
C ASP A 156 -17.96 31.58 1.74
N THR A 157 -17.68 32.86 1.39
CA THR A 157 -17.10 33.21 0.07
C THR A 157 -15.61 32.97 -0.02
N ALA A 158 -15.03 32.24 0.94
CA ALA A 158 -13.64 31.83 0.86
C ALA A 158 -13.45 30.88 -0.33
N THR A 159 -12.60 31.27 -1.27
CA THR A 159 -12.19 30.42 -2.39
C THR A 159 -11.61 29.12 -1.84
N GLY A 160 -12.24 27.98 -2.15
CA GLY A 160 -11.77 26.67 -1.69
C GLY A 160 -12.39 26.18 -0.36
N ALA A 161 -13.49 26.76 0.11
CA ALA A 161 -14.21 26.24 1.28
C ALA A 161 -14.71 24.81 1.03
N THR A 162 -14.44 23.94 2.01
CA THR A 162 -14.84 22.53 2.01
C THR A 162 -15.72 22.22 3.21
N LYS A 163 -16.50 21.15 3.13
CA LYS A 163 -17.31 20.60 4.20
C LYS A 163 -17.07 19.09 4.35
N PRO A 164 -17.29 18.53 5.54
CA PRO A 164 -17.21 17.08 5.73
C PRO A 164 -18.39 16.39 5.04
N ALA A 165 -18.13 15.24 4.45
CA ALA A 165 -19.11 14.34 3.89
C ALA A 165 -18.75 12.90 4.25
N VAL A 166 -19.76 12.10 4.62
CA VAL A 166 -19.61 10.67 4.87
C VAL A 166 -19.96 9.94 3.58
N VAL A 167 -19.09 9.04 3.16
CA VAL A 167 -19.32 8.19 2.00
C VAL A 167 -19.85 6.81 2.40
N GLU A 168 -20.35 6.04 1.46
CA GLU A 168 -21.01 4.74 1.68
C GLU A 168 -20.17 3.70 2.42
N THR A 169 -18.83 3.84 2.45
CA THR A 169 -17.94 3.01 3.28
C THR A 169 -17.87 3.45 4.74
N GLY A 170 -18.58 4.54 5.12
CA GLY A 170 -18.51 5.14 6.46
C GLY A 170 -17.32 6.09 6.66
N ALA A 171 -16.47 6.26 5.66
CA ALA A 171 -15.33 7.18 5.75
C ALA A 171 -15.77 8.64 5.56
N THR A 172 -15.06 9.56 6.24
CA THR A 172 -15.27 11.00 6.07
C THR A 172 -14.26 11.57 5.08
N VAL A 173 -14.74 12.37 4.13
CA VAL A 173 -13.98 13.09 3.12
C VAL A 173 -14.37 14.55 3.12
N TYR A 174 -13.41 15.47 2.89
CA TYR A 174 -13.71 16.88 2.72
C TYR A 174 -14.03 17.19 1.26
N VAL A 175 -15.22 17.74 1.01
CA VAL A 175 -15.74 18.03 -0.33
C VAL A 175 -16.06 19.51 -0.49
N PRO A 176 -16.07 20.07 -1.74
CA PRO A 176 -16.54 21.41 -2.00
C PRO A 176 -17.99 21.62 -1.55
N LEU A 177 -18.36 22.87 -1.21
CA LEU A 177 -19.68 23.20 -0.67
C LEU A 177 -20.86 22.83 -1.59
N PHE A 178 -20.63 22.76 -2.92
CA PHE A 178 -21.67 22.42 -3.90
C PHE A 178 -22.02 20.94 -4.00
N VAL A 179 -21.22 20.08 -3.38
CA VAL A 179 -21.46 18.63 -3.37
C VAL A 179 -22.56 18.31 -2.37
N ASN A 180 -23.52 17.48 -2.75
CA ASN A 180 -24.70 17.14 -1.96
C ASN A 180 -24.73 15.66 -1.57
N GLN A 181 -25.65 15.34 -0.67
CA GLN A 181 -26.02 13.96 -0.38
C GLN A 181 -26.51 13.28 -1.67
N ASP A 182 -26.25 12.00 -1.81
CA ASP A 182 -26.52 11.16 -2.98
C ASP A 182 -25.61 11.42 -4.21
N ASP A 183 -24.77 12.47 -4.21
CA ASP A 183 -23.75 12.64 -5.24
C ASP A 183 -22.71 11.50 -5.17
N VAL A 184 -22.23 11.07 -6.34
CA VAL A 184 -21.09 10.14 -6.45
C VAL A 184 -19.84 10.96 -6.68
N ILE A 185 -18.82 10.68 -5.87
CA ILE A 185 -17.54 11.40 -5.93
C ILE A 185 -16.38 10.46 -6.18
N LYS A 186 -15.38 10.95 -6.90
CA LYS A 186 -14.11 10.26 -7.10
C LYS A 186 -13.09 10.72 -6.06
N ILE A 187 -12.45 9.76 -5.43
CA ILE A 187 -11.49 9.96 -4.32
C ILE A 187 -10.15 9.34 -4.69
N ASP A 188 -9.04 10.01 -4.38
CA ASP A 188 -7.71 9.41 -4.35
C ASP A 188 -7.54 8.64 -3.03
N THR A 189 -7.42 7.33 -3.09
CA THR A 189 -7.36 6.47 -1.90
C THR A 189 -6.11 6.64 -1.06
N ARG A 190 -5.02 7.19 -1.63
CA ARG A 190 -3.74 7.40 -0.95
C ARG A 190 -3.77 8.62 -0.02
N THR A 191 -4.50 9.67 -0.45
CA THR A 191 -4.60 10.93 0.29
C THR A 191 -5.94 11.11 0.97
N GLY A 192 -6.98 10.39 0.52
CA GLY A 192 -8.36 10.56 0.95
C GLY A 192 -8.99 11.84 0.40
N GLU A 193 -8.41 12.45 -0.63
CA GLU A 193 -8.87 13.70 -1.20
C GLU A 193 -9.94 13.52 -2.26
N TYR A 194 -10.92 14.41 -2.24
CA TYR A 194 -11.90 14.56 -3.32
C TYR A 194 -11.21 15.03 -4.60
N LEU A 195 -11.52 14.40 -5.72
CA LEU A 195 -11.01 14.77 -7.03
C LEU A 195 -12.08 15.42 -7.91
N SER A 196 -13.23 14.78 -8.04
CA SER A 196 -14.32 15.24 -8.87
C SER A 196 -15.64 14.62 -8.45
N ARG A 197 -16.75 15.25 -8.88
CA ARG A 197 -18.06 14.60 -8.91
C ARG A 197 -18.16 13.82 -10.22
N VAL A 198 -18.77 12.64 -10.18
CA VAL A 198 -19.02 11.74 -11.31
C VAL A 198 -20.39 12.04 -11.92
#